data_1d7f3c9e4eb5ecb125e7cfc4bef883a1
#
_entry.id   1d7f3c9e4eb5ecb125e7cfc4bef883a1
#
_cell.length_a   1.000
_cell.length_b   1.000
_cell.length_c   1.000
_cell.angle_alpha   90.00
_cell.angle_beta   90.00
_cell.angle_gamma   90.00
#
_symmetry.space_group_name_H-M   'P 1'
#
loop_
_entity.id
_entity.type
_entity.pdbx_description
1 polymer ?
#
loop_
_entity_poly.entity_id
_entity_poly.type
_entity_poly.pdbx_seq_one_letter_code
_entity_poly.pdbx_strand_id
1 'polypeptide(L)'
;MPEIALEKIPPQNLEAEMAVLGSMLLDEEAISTACESLERASFYKDSHQKIFESIVGLFNANKPVDLVTLTDALKKDDALDGIGGASYLTALVNSVPTAANIGHYVSIVKEKSILRTLINNATKIVSLCYESDGNVDEVVDSAEKFIFEISDRRSQGTYSHMKEVIKDSIEMIDKLYQRKEHVTGVPTGYVDFDVKTAGLQSSDLIVVAGRPSMGKSAFAIGIAEYVGVVEKIPIALFSLEMSKEQLVQRMLCAHARVDAHKVRTGYLATSDWPRLTAAAGKLSEAPIFIDDTPAISVMELRARARRLKAHHDIKMIVLDYMQLMRGSARMENRQQEISEISRSLKALARELHIPVMAISQLSRAVESRTDHRPQLSDLRESGAIEQDADVVVLILREEYYNPTPDNQGRAEVIIAKQRNGPVGSVSLTFIKEYTRFENIARME
;
A
#
# COMPACT_ATOMS: atom_id res chain seq x y z
N MET A 1 22.99 -17.47 -37.88
CA MET A 1 23.01 -16.22 -38.66
C MET A 1 23.45 -15.13 -37.70
N PRO A 2 24.48 -14.33 -37.97
CA PRO A 2 24.81 -13.22 -37.08
C PRO A 2 23.76 -12.14 -37.27
N GLU A 3 22.96 -11.90 -36.23
CA GLU A 3 22.13 -10.71 -36.13
C GLU A 3 23.04 -9.48 -36.14
N ILE A 4 22.91 -8.68 -37.19
CA ILE A 4 23.53 -7.36 -37.31
C ILE A 4 23.06 -6.59 -36.07
N ALA A 5 23.97 -6.29 -35.16
CA ALA A 5 23.70 -5.37 -34.03
C ALA A 5 23.43 -3.99 -34.65
N LEU A 6 22.17 -3.73 -34.97
CA LEU A 6 21.70 -2.37 -35.22
C LEU A 6 22.04 -1.59 -33.94
N GLU A 7 22.92 -0.59 -34.05
CA GLU A 7 23.10 0.42 -32.99
C GLU A 7 21.73 1.03 -32.70
N LYS A 8 21.06 0.50 -31.67
CA LYS A 8 19.73 0.97 -31.28
C LYS A 8 19.93 2.32 -30.62
N ILE A 9 19.59 3.39 -31.33
CA ILE A 9 19.53 4.74 -30.76
C ILE A 9 18.54 4.71 -29.61
N PRO A 10 18.90 5.22 -28.39
CA PRO A 10 17.98 5.27 -27.26
C PRO A 10 16.69 6.01 -27.63
N PRO A 11 15.53 5.61 -27.09
CA PRO A 11 14.25 6.26 -27.36
C PRO A 11 14.29 7.76 -27.08
N GLN A 12 14.03 8.56 -28.10
CA GLN A 12 14.10 10.02 -28.07
C GLN A 12 13.06 10.66 -29.00
N ASN A 13 12.71 11.91 -28.74
CA ASN A 13 11.97 12.75 -29.64
C ASN A 13 12.47 14.20 -29.48
N LEU A 14 13.45 14.58 -30.28
CA LEU A 14 14.09 15.89 -30.19
C LEU A 14 13.15 17.03 -30.54
N GLU A 15 12.18 16.80 -31.44
CA GLU A 15 11.17 17.81 -31.79
C GLU A 15 10.26 18.11 -30.60
N ALA A 16 9.82 17.08 -29.86
CA ALA A 16 9.02 17.28 -28.66
C ALA A 16 9.82 17.96 -27.54
N GLU A 17 11.12 17.63 -27.39
CA GLU A 17 12.00 18.31 -26.43
C GLU A 17 12.17 19.80 -26.76
N MET A 18 12.39 20.12 -28.05
CA MET A 18 12.45 21.50 -28.52
C MET A 18 11.12 22.23 -28.28
N ALA A 19 10.00 21.57 -28.54
CA ALA A 19 8.67 22.14 -28.33
C ALA A 19 8.38 22.43 -26.85
N VAL A 20 8.81 21.55 -25.92
CA VAL A 20 8.72 21.80 -24.47
C VAL A 20 9.51 23.04 -24.11
N LEU A 21 10.81 23.09 -24.44
CA LEU A 21 11.68 24.21 -24.09
C LEU A 21 11.24 25.52 -24.73
N GLY A 22 10.79 25.48 -26.00
CA GLY A 22 10.25 26.64 -26.69
C GLY A 22 8.97 27.17 -26.03
N SER A 23 8.06 26.28 -25.62
CA SER A 23 6.84 26.65 -24.89
C SER A 23 7.14 27.31 -23.54
N MET A 24 8.14 26.79 -22.80
CA MET A 24 8.58 27.34 -21.50
C MET A 24 9.16 28.75 -21.64
N LEU A 25 9.73 29.10 -22.81
CA LEU A 25 10.24 30.45 -23.10
C LEU A 25 9.14 31.42 -23.57
N LEU A 26 7.98 30.90 -23.99
CA LEU A 26 6.85 31.71 -24.47
C LEU A 26 5.85 32.02 -23.35
N ASP A 27 5.71 31.14 -22.34
CA ASP A 27 4.68 31.22 -21.33
C ASP A 27 5.16 30.67 -19.99
N GLU A 28 4.93 31.42 -18.92
CA GLU A 28 5.30 31.06 -17.56
C GLU A 28 4.46 29.88 -17.03
N GLU A 29 3.21 29.73 -17.44
CA GLU A 29 2.35 28.59 -17.09
C GLU A 29 2.87 27.29 -17.70
N ALA A 30 3.51 27.38 -18.87
CA ALA A 30 4.17 26.23 -19.50
C ALA A 30 5.39 25.75 -18.68
N ILE A 31 6.10 26.64 -17.99
CA ILE A 31 7.20 26.25 -17.10
C ILE A 31 6.66 25.42 -15.95
N SER A 32 5.59 25.85 -15.29
CA SER A 32 4.95 25.11 -14.21
C SER A 32 4.52 23.71 -14.67
N THR A 33 3.82 23.62 -15.81
CA THR A 33 3.37 22.36 -16.39
C THR A 33 4.53 21.39 -16.72
N ALA A 34 5.63 21.91 -17.25
CA ALA A 34 6.81 21.10 -17.55
C ALA A 34 7.49 20.60 -16.28
N CYS A 35 7.66 21.46 -15.26
CA CYS A 35 8.31 21.14 -13.99
C CYS A 35 7.54 20.10 -13.16
N GLU A 36 6.21 20.02 -13.31
CA GLU A 36 5.39 19.01 -12.65
C GLU A 36 5.68 17.58 -13.10
N SER A 37 6.12 17.42 -14.34
CA SER A 37 6.20 16.09 -14.96
C SER A 37 7.58 15.71 -15.48
N LEU A 38 8.47 16.66 -15.69
CA LEU A 38 9.78 16.47 -16.25
C LEU A 38 10.88 16.91 -15.29
N GLU A 39 12.00 16.19 -15.34
CA GLU A 39 13.26 16.50 -14.69
C GLU A 39 14.34 16.72 -15.75
N ARG A 40 15.51 17.28 -15.35
CA ARG A 40 16.67 17.39 -16.22
C ARG A 40 16.96 16.09 -16.98
N ALA A 41 16.98 14.94 -16.29
CA ALA A 41 17.23 13.63 -16.87
C ALA A 41 16.14 13.15 -17.85
N SER A 42 15.00 13.83 -17.93
CA SER A 42 13.92 13.50 -18.87
C SER A 42 14.28 13.84 -20.31
N PHE A 43 15.23 14.75 -20.54
CA PHE A 43 15.68 15.14 -21.86
C PHE A 43 16.83 14.24 -22.32
N TYR A 44 16.83 13.89 -23.61
CA TYR A 44 17.87 13.07 -24.20
C TYR A 44 19.14 13.88 -24.52
N LYS A 45 18.95 15.07 -25.11
CA LYS A 45 20.07 15.91 -25.57
C LYS A 45 20.64 16.71 -24.39
N ASP A 46 21.96 16.61 -24.14
CA ASP A 46 22.64 17.30 -23.05
C ASP A 46 22.41 18.83 -23.07
N SER A 47 22.39 19.44 -24.26
CA SER A 47 22.05 20.86 -24.40
C SER A 47 20.63 21.18 -23.91
N HIS A 48 19.65 20.30 -24.14
CA HIS A 48 18.27 20.49 -23.65
C HIS A 48 18.19 20.33 -22.14
N GLN A 49 18.96 19.40 -21.57
CA GLN A 49 19.07 19.23 -20.12
C GLN A 49 19.58 20.50 -19.43
N LYS A 50 20.63 21.11 -19.98
CA LYS A 50 21.23 22.37 -19.46
C LYS A 50 20.26 23.54 -19.59
N ILE A 51 19.59 23.66 -20.72
CA ILE A 51 18.59 24.71 -20.96
C ILE A 51 17.44 24.57 -19.97
N PHE A 52 16.89 23.37 -19.80
CA PHE A 52 15.80 23.11 -18.84
C PHE A 52 16.22 23.47 -17.42
N GLU A 53 17.39 23.03 -16.97
CA GLU A 53 17.93 23.32 -15.64
C GLU A 53 18.08 24.83 -15.40
N SER A 54 18.60 25.58 -16.39
CA SER A 54 18.73 27.02 -16.30
C SER A 54 17.38 27.74 -16.26
N ILE A 55 16.39 27.30 -17.06
CA ILE A 55 15.01 27.81 -17.01
C ILE A 55 14.40 27.61 -15.61
N VAL A 56 14.47 26.38 -15.07
CA VAL A 56 13.98 26.04 -13.74
C VAL A 56 14.69 26.86 -12.65
N GLY A 57 16.00 27.05 -12.79
CA GLY A 57 16.81 27.88 -11.88
C GLY A 57 16.35 29.34 -11.85
N LEU A 58 16.08 29.95 -13.01
CA LEU A 58 15.54 31.31 -13.11
C LEU A 58 14.14 31.40 -12.51
N PHE A 59 13.27 30.47 -12.84
CA PHE A 59 11.90 30.42 -12.35
C PHE A 59 11.84 30.29 -10.82
N ASN A 60 12.62 29.39 -10.24
CA ASN A 60 12.71 29.20 -8.79
C ASN A 60 13.31 30.41 -8.05
N ALA A 61 14.14 31.23 -8.75
CA ALA A 61 14.67 32.47 -8.23
C ALA A 61 13.72 33.67 -8.40
N ASN A 62 12.47 33.44 -8.87
CA ASN A 62 11.48 34.45 -9.21
C ASN A 62 12.03 35.51 -10.18
N LYS A 63 12.86 35.11 -11.15
CA LYS A 63 13.38 35.93 -12.21
C LYS A 63 12.58 35.72 -13.49
N PRO A 64 12.40 36.76 -14.33
CA PRO A 64 11.77 36.58 -15.64
C PRO A 64 12.52 35.52 -16.46
N VAL A 65 11.77 34.65 -17.15
CA VAL A 65 12.32 33.64 -18.05
C VAL A 65 12.05 34.08 -19.46
N ASP A 66 13.07 34.66 -20.10
CA ASP A 66 13.04 35.07 -21.51
C ASP A 66 14.41 34.79 -22.17
N LEU A 67 14.49 35.05 -23.48
CA LEU A 67 15.74 34.84 -24.26
C LEU A 67 16.94 35.58 -23.69
N VAL A 68 16.73 36.78 -23.11
CA VAL A 68 17.80 37.63 -22.60
C VAL A 68 18.33 37.09 -21.28
N THR A 69 17.42 36.86 -20.33
CA THR A 69 17.75 36.35 -19.00
C THR A 69 18.34 34.96 -19.04
N LEU A 70 17.78 34.06 -19.91
CA LEU A 70 18.33 32.71 -20.11
C LEU A 70 19.71 32.76 -20.76
N THR A 71 19.93 33.62 -21.77
CA THR A 71 21.25 33.79 -22.40
C THR A 71 22.29 34.25 -21.38
N ASP A 72 21.95 35.22 -20.52
CA ASP A 72 22.84 35.73 -19.47
C ASP A 72 23.14 34.62 -18.41
N ALA A 73 22.15 33.87 -17.99
CA ALA A 73 22.33 32.73 -17.08
C ALA A 73 23.28 31.68 -17.65
N LEU A 74 23.02 31.21 -18.86
CA LEU A 74 23.86 30.20 -19.55
C LEU A 74 25.28 30.71 -19.85
N LYS A 75 25.44 32.00 -20.01
CA LYS A 75 26.74 32.64 -20.21
C LYS A 75 27.56 32.67 -18.90
N LYS A 76 26.91 32.93 -17.78
CA LYS A 76 27.53 32.88 -16.43
C LYS A 76 27.97 31.47 -16.06
N ASP A 77 27.24 30.47 -16.50
CA ASP A 77 27.55 29.06 -16.26
C ASP A 77 28.49 28.44 -17.31
N ASP A 78 29.06 29.29 -18.19
CA ASP A 78 29.98 28.88 -19.28
C ASP A 78 29.40 27.77 -20.22
N ALA A 79 28.06 27.70 -20.28
CA ALA A 79 27.32 26.65 -21.01
C ALA A 79 26.82 27.11 -22.40
N LEU A 80 26.78 28.42 -22.67
CA LEU A 80 26.13 29.00 -23.85
C LEU A 80 26.69 28.45 -25.18
N ASP A 81 28.01 28.39 -25.33
CA ASP A 81 28.63 27.91 -26.56
C ASP A 81 28.40 26.42 -26.77
N GLY A 82 28.40 25.63 -25.69
CA GLY A 82 28.14 24.18 -25.72
C GLY A 82 26.71 23.79 -26.11
N ILE A 83 25.72 24.68 -25.97
CA ILE A 83 24.37 24.43 -26.40
C ILE A 83 24.03 24.88 -27.82
N GLY A 84 24.94 25.59 -28.51
CA GLY A 84 24.74 26.13 -29.84
C GLY A 84 24.47 27.65 -29.88
N GLY A 85 24.81 28.37 -28.82
CA GLY A 85 24.71 29.82 -28.71
C GLY A 85 23.30 30.38 -28.68
N ALA A 86 23.20 31.72 -28.69
CA ALA A 86 21.91 32.43 -28.66
C ALA A 86 21.03 32.13 -29.90
N SER A 87 21.63 31.76 -31.03
CA SER A 87 20.91 31.36 -32.24
C SER A 87 20.05 30.10 -32.01
N TYR A 88 20.55 29.15 -31.23
CA TYR A 88 19.81 27.93 -30.89
C TYR A 88 18.63 28.23 -29.98
N LEU A 89 18.78 29.10 -28.99
CA LEU A 89 17.68 29.56 -28.13
C LEU A 89 16.57 30.23 -28.93
N THR A 90 16.93 31.07 -29.92
CA THR A 90 15.97 31.67 -30.85
C THR A 90 15.26 30.62 -31.69
N ALA A 91 15.97 29.59 -32.15
CA ALA A 91 15.36 28.48 -32.89
C ALA A 91 14.37 27.68 -32.05
N LEU A 92 14.62 27.49 -30.73
CA LEU A 92 13.66 26.84 -29.82
C LEU A 92 12.35 27.62 -29.71
N VAL A 93 12.40 28.93 -29.53
CA VAL A 93 11.20 29.77 -29.48
C VAL A 93 10.42 29.72 -30.79
N ASN A 94 11.11 29.74 -31.93
CA ASN A 94 10.48 29.69 -33.25
C ASN A 94 9.99 28.30 -33.63
N SER A 95 10.34 27.25 -32.92
CA SER A 95 9.89 25.87 -33.17
C SER A 95 8.43 25.64 -32.77
N VAL A 96 7.86 26.53 -31.96
CA VAL A 96 6.50 26.38 -31.42
C VAL A 96 5.69 27.64 -31.67
N PRO A 97 4.54 27.57 -32.35
CA PRO A 97 3.70 28.74 -32.61
C PRO A 97 2.92 29.19 -31.36
N THR A 98 2.71 28.32 -30.37
CA THR A 98 1.95 28.60 -29.16
C THR A 98 2.28 27.59 -28.06
N ALA A 99 2.25 28.00 -26.79
CA ALA A 99 2.44 27.16 -25.63
C ALA A 99 1.22 26.27 -25.27
N ALA A 100 0.07 26.45 -25.95
CA ALA A 100 -1.19 25.78 -25.61
C ALA A 100 -1.13 24.24 -25.59
N ASN A 101 -0.20 23.63 -26.33
CA ASN A 101 -0.06 22.17 -26.45
C ASN A 101 1.06 21.59 -25.55
N ILE A 102 1.57 22.35 -24.61
CA ILE A 102 2.69 21.94 -23.74
C ILE A 102 2.45 20.56 -23.08
N GLY A 103 1.26 20.28 -22.56
CA GLY A 103 0.92 19.03 -21.92
C GLY A 103 1.13 17.80 -22.81
N HIS A 104 0.84 17.94 -24.12
CA HIS A 104 1.07 16.85 -25.08
C HIS A 104 2.56 16.63 -25.34
N TYR A 105 3.34 17.69 -25.51
CA TYR A 105 4.78 17.59 -25.71
C TYR A 105 5.49 17.00 -24.48
N VAL A 106 5.08 17.43 -23.28
CA VAL A 106 5.55 16.89 -22.00
C VAL A 106 5.29 15.38 -21.89
N SER A 107 4.08 14.93 -22.30
CA SER A 107 3.75 13.49 -22.30
C SER A 107 4.69 12.69 -23.21
N ILE A 108 4.98 13.16 -24.41
CA ILE A 108 5.89 12.49 -25.36
C ILE A 108 7.30 12.40 -24.77
N VAL A 109 7.84 13.49 -24.22
CA VAL A 109 9.18 13.51 -23.60
C VAL A 109 9.24 12.55 -22.40
N LYS A 110 8.21 12.55 -21.54
CA LYS A 110 8.07 11.66 -20.38
C LYS A 110 8.07 10.18 -20.81
N GLU A 111 7.29 9.81 -21.83
CA GLU A 111 7.25 8.44 -22.34
C GLU A 111 8.63 7.97 -22.82
N LYS A 112 9.35 8.81 -23.60
CA LYS A 112 10.70 8.48 -24.07
C LYS A 112 11.70 8.38 -22.93
N SER A 113 11.58 9.22 -21.91
CA SER A 113 12.40 9.17 -20.70
C SER A 113 12.17 7.86 -19.93
N ILE A 114 10.93 7.44 -19.73
CA ILE A 114 10.58 6.18 -19.07
C ILE A 114 11.19 4.99 -19.82
N LEU A 115 11.11 4.96 -21.16
CA LEU A 115 11.71 3.90 -21.97
C LEU A 115 13.24 3.87 -21.82
N ARG A 116 13.91 5.02 -21.75
CA ARG A 116 15.37 5.08 -21.49
C ARG A 116 15.71 4.55 -20.10
N THR A 117 14.93 4.93 -19.10
CA THR A 117 15.11 4.44 -17.71
C THR A 117 14.94 2.91 -17.65
N LEU A 118 13.93 2.37 -18.36
CA LEU A 118 13.72 0.92 -18.48
C LEU A 118 14.92 0.23 -19.10
N ILE A 119 15.47 0.76 -20.21
CA ILE A 119 16.64 0.21 -20.88
C ILE A 119 17.86 0.23 -19.94
N ASN A 120 18.11 1.36 -19.28
CA ASN A 120 19.23 1.50 -18.35
C ASN A 120 19.13 0.55 -17.16
N ASN A 121 17.93 0.41 -16.57
CA ASN A 121 17.70 -0.50 -15.45
C ASN A 121 17.79 -1.97 -15.88
N ALA A 122 17.26 -2.31 -17.07
CA ALA A 122 17.45 -3.65 -17.64
C ALA A 122 18.93 -3.98 -17.86
N THR A 123 19.72 -3.02 -18.36
CA THR A 123 21.16 -3.18 -18.53
C THR A 123 21.87 -3.41 -17.19
N LYS A 124 21.50 -2.65 -16.15
CA LYS A 124 22.04 -2.87 -14.79
C LYS A 124 21.68 -4.25 -14.25
N ILE A 125 20.44 -4.70 -14.47
CA ILE A 125 20.01 -6.06 -14.06
C ILE A 125 20.86 -7.12 -14.78
N VAL A 126 21.07 -6.96 -16.09
CA VAL A 126 21.93 -7.87 -16.86
C VAL A 126 23.36 -7.90 -16.29
N SER A 127 23.95 -6.73 -15.99
CA SER A 127 25.30 -6.66 -15.39
C SER A 127 25.35 -7.36 -14.04
N LEU A 128 24.36 -7.11 -13.15
CA LEU A 128 24.28 -7.76 -11.85
C LEU A 128 24.18 -9.30 -11.97
N CYS A 129 23.44 -9.80 -12.97
CA CYS A 129 23.34 -11.25 -13.20
C CYS A 129 24.69 -11.87 -13.62
N TYR A 130 25.53 -11.14 -14.36
CA TYR A 130 26.86 -11.64 -14.75
C TYR A 130 27.91 -11.49 -13.64
N GLU A 131 27.79 -10.50 -12.78
CA GLU A 131 28.73 -10.19 -11.70
C GLU A 131 28.44 -10.94 -10.40
N SER A 132 27.27 -11.58 -10.29
CA SER A 132 26.82 -12.25 -9.07
C SER A 132 27.59 -13.56 -8.83
N ASP A 133 28.31 -13.64 -7.70
CA ASP A 133 29.01 -14.83 -7.22
C ASP A 133 28.09 -15.85 -6.48
N GLY A 134 26.80 -15.92 -6.85
CA GLY A 134 25.89 -16.99 -6.41
C GLY A 134 24.78 -16.62 -5.45
N ASN A 135 24.60 -15.34 -5.08
CA ASN A 135 23.44 -14.92 -4.29
C ASN A 135 22.28 -14.46 -5.20
N VAL A 136 21.52 -15.43 -5.70
CA VAL A 136 20.40 -15.18 -6.64
C VAL A 136 19.32 -14.31 -6.01
N ASP A 137 19.05 -14.47 -4.72
CA ASP A 137 17.98 -13.72 -4.03
C ASP A 137 18.30 -12.23 -3.98
N GLU A 138 19.55 -11.83 -3.71
CA GLU A 138 19.96 -10.42 -3.72
C GLU A 138 19.86 -9.78 -5.11
N VAL A 139 20.13 -10.55 -6.17
CA VAL A 139 20.01 -10.08 -7.56
C VAL A 139 18.54 -9.87 -7.90
N VAL A 140 17.66 -10.79 -7.51
CA VAL A 140 16.21 -10.68 -7.73
C VAL A 140 15.65 -9.47 -6.98
N ASP A 141 15.97 -9.28 -5.70
CA ASP A 141 15.56 -8.12 -4.91
C ASP A 141 16.01 -6.80 -5.54
N SER A 142 17.23 -6.74 -6.03
CA SER A 142 17.77 -5.56 -6.71
C SER A 142 17.06 -5.28 -8.03
N ALA A 143 16.76 -6.32 -8.81
CA ALA A 143 16.02 -6.21 -10.06
C ALA A 143 14.58 -5.71 -9.83
N GLU A 144 13.90 -6.25 -8.82
CA GLU A 144 12.56 -5.79 -8.43
C GLU A 144 12.58 -4.32 -8.03
N LYS A 145 13.60 -3.89 -7.26
CA LYS A 145 13.75 -2.48 -6.86
C LYS A 145 13.89 -1.56 -8.07
N PHE A 146 14.72 -1.91 -9.06
CA PHE A 146 14.91 -1.10 -10.28
C PHE A 146 13.63 -0.99 -11.11
N ILE A 147 12.84 -2.07 -11.21
CA ILE A 147 11.57 -2.05 -11.92
C ILE A 147 10.54 -1.22 -11.15
N PHE A 148 10.55 -1.33 -9.82
CA PHE A 148 9.66 -0.59 -8.95
C PHE A 148 9.85 0.92 -9.02
N GLU A 149 11.10 1.41 -9.01
CA GLU A 149 11.42 2.84 -9.14
C GLU A 149 10.80 3.47 -10.41
N ILE A 150 10.69 2.69 -11.49
CA ILE A 150 10.05 3.15 -12.73
C ILE A 150 8.52 3.24 -12.57
N SER A 151 7.93 2.24 -11.91
CA SER A 151 6.48 2.21 -11.68
C SER A 151 6.02 3.34 -10.77
N ASP A 152 6.80 3.68 -9.75
CA ASP A 152 6.51 4.75 -8.79
C ASP A 152 6.59 6.14 -9.45
N ARG A 153 7.56 6.38 -10.33
CA ARG A 153 7.66 7.61 -11.15
C ARG A 153 6.47 7.81 -12.09
N ARG A 154 5.81 6.73 -12.51
CA ARG A 154 4.61 6.79 -13.35
C ARG A 154 3.38 7.31 -12.58
N SER A 155 3.35 7.09 -11.28
CA SER A 155 2.23 7.43 -10.39
C SER A 155 2.34 8.81 -9.74
N GLN A 156 3.48 9.51 -9.89
CA GLN A 156 3.64 10.84 -9.31
C GLN A 156 2.88 11.90 -10.11
N GLY A 157 1.91 12.53 -9.44
CA GLY A 157 1.34 13.83 -9.78
C GLY A 157 0.19 13.82 -10.79
N THR A 158 -1.01 13.45 -10.32
CA THR A 158 -2.22 13.95 -10.99
C THR A 158 -2.92 14.87 -10.01
N TYR A 159 -2.78 16.18 -10.20
CA TYR A 159 -3.65 17.14 -9.55
C TYR A 159 -5.02 17.03 -10.22
N SER A 160 -6.06 16.79 -9.44
CA SER A 160 -7.43 16.78 -9.94
C SER A 160 -8.08 18.13 -9.63
N HIS A 161 -8.72 18.72 -10.62
CA HIS A 161 -9.47 19.97 -10.40
C HIS A 161 -10.63 19.71 -9.43
N MET A 162 -10.82 20.56 -8.43
CA MET A 162 -11.86 20.42 -7.40
C MET A 162 -13.24 20.10 -7.99
N LYS A 163 -13.58 20.69 -9.14
CA LYS A 163 -14.83 20.45 -9.84
C LYS A 163 -15.06 18.99 -10.23
N GLU A 164 -14.02 18.29 -10.67
CA GLU A 164 -14.08 16.86 -11.02
C GLU A 164 -14.25 16.01 -9.76
N VAL A 165 -13.45 16.29 -8.72
CA VAL A 165 -13.54 15.59 -7.45
C VAL A 165 -14.90 15.76 -6.79
N ILE A 166 -15.51 16.95 -6.85
CA ILE A 166 -16.87 17.20 -6.35
C ILE A 166 -17.89 16.36 -7.09
N LYS A 167 -17.80 16.27 -8.44
CA LYS A 167 -18.73 15.47 -9.22
C LYS A 167 -18.70 14.01 -8.80
N ASP A 168 -17.52 13.42 -8.73
CA ASP A 168 -17.32 12.02 -8.32
C ASP A 168 -17.81 11.79 -6.88
N SER A 169 -17.55 12.76 -5.98
CA SER A 169 -17.99 12.69 -4.60
C SER A 169 -19.52 12.72 -4.47
N ILE A 170 -20.20 13.56 -5.24
CA ILE A 170 -21.69 13.63 -5.25
C ILE A 170 -22.27 12.32 -5.81
N GLU A 171 -21.70 11.78 -6.88
CA GLU A 171 -22.15 10.50 -7.43
C GLU A 171 -21.98 9.36 -6.42
N MET A 172 -20.90 9.38 -5.65
CA MET A 172 -20.66 8.41 -4.57
C MET A 172 -21.69 8.56 -3.45
N ILE A 173 -21.96 9.78 -3.00
CA ILE A 173 -22.98 10.08 -1.97
C ILE A 173 -24.37 9.62 -2.42
N ASP A 174 -24.73 9.88 -3.68
CA ASP A 174 -26.03 9.45 -4.22
C ASP A 174 -26.17 7.92 -4.25
N LYS A 175 -25.13 7.20 -4.65
CA LYS A 175 -25.08 5.74 -4.59
C LYS A 175 -25.27 5.20 -3.17
N LEU A 176 -24.62 5.82 -2.18
CA LEU A 176 -24.75 5.44 -0.75
C LEU A 176 -26.16 5.74 -0.25
N TYR A 177 -26.73 6.88 -0.61
CA TYR A 177 -28.10 7.27 -0.24
C TYR A 177 -29.15 6.30 -0.80
N GLN A 178 -28.97 5.81 -2.03
CA GLN A 178 -29.88 4.85 -2.67
C GLN A 178 -29.80 3.46 -2.03
N ARG A 179 -28.60 3.01 -1.62
CA ARG A 179 -28.41 1.69 -0.99
C ARG A 179 -29.01 1.56 0.41
N LYS A 180 -29.03 2.65 1.19
CA LYS A 180 -29.49 2.68 2.59
C LYS A 180 -28.85 1.60 3.49
N GLU A 181 -27.67 1.14 3.14
CA GLU A 181 -26.91 0.16 3.90
C GLU A 181 -26.10 0.89 4.99
N HIS A 182 -26.15 0.36 6.21
CA HIS A 182 -25.35 0.92 7.32
C HIS A 182 -23.86 0.62 7.18
N VAL A 183 -23.49 -0.40 6.40
CA VAL A 183 -22.10 -0.82 6.15
C VAL A 183 -21.71 -0.43 4.73
N THR A 184 -20.83 0.56 4.61
CA THR A 184 -20.37 1.09 3.31
C THR A 184 -19.05 0.47 2.86
N GLY A 185 -18.25 -0.01 3.83
CA GLY A 185 -17.00 -0.73 3.62
C GLY A 185 -17.18 -2.24 3.55
N VAL A 186 -16.09 -3.00 3.69
CA VAL A 186 -16.11 -4.46 3.80
C VAL A 186 -16.67 -4.82 5.18
N PRO A 187 -17.79 -5.57 5.27
CA PRO A 187 -18.41 -5.94 6.54
C PRO A 187 -17.54 -6.91 7.32
N THR A 188 -17.50 -6.78 8.63
CA THR A 188 -16.68 -7.63 9.50
C THR A 188 -17.44 -8.83 10.07
N GLY A 189 -18.77 -8.79 10.05
CA GLY A 189 -19.64 -9.75 10.71
C GLY A 189 -19.84 -9.50 12.21
N TYR A 190 -19.13 -8.51 12.78
CA TYR A 190 -19.35 -8.05 14.16
C TYR A 190 -20.24 -6.81 14.14
N VAL A 191 -21.52 -7.01 14.37
CA VAL A 191 -22.59 -6.02 14.16
C VAL A 191 -22.29 -4.68 14.84
N ASP A 192 -21.95 -4.69 16.13
CA ASP A 192 -21.68 -3.45 16.87
C ASP A 192 -20.37 -2.78 16.44
N PHE A 193 -19.42 -3.54 15.91
CA PHE A 193 -18.21 -3.01 15.31
C PHE A 193 -18.52 -2.35 13.97
N ASP A 194 -19.31 -3.01 13.13
CA ASP A 194 -19.71 -2.48 11.82
C ASP A 194 -20.60 -1.21 11.97
N VAL A 195 -21.44 -1.14 12.97
CA VAL A 195 -22.21 0.08 13.29
C VAL A 195 -21.30 1.27 13.61
N LYS A 196 -20.18 1.04 14.30
CA LYS A 196 -19.24 2.12 14.66
C LYS A 196 -18.29 2.50 13.52
N THR A 197 -17.90 1.54 12.68
CA THR A 197 -16.89 1.73 11.61
C THR A 197 -17.50 1.90 10.22
N ALA A 198 -18.82 1.61 10.08
CA ALA A 198 -19.49 1.42 8.80
C ALA A 198 -18.78 0.35 7.91
N GLY A 199 -18.17 -0.68 8.55
CA GLY A 199 -17.30 -1.67 7.90
C GLY A 199 -15.87 -1.16 7.68
N LEU A 200 -15.02 -2.00 7.07
CA LEU A 200 -13.62 -1.65 6.78
C LEU A 200 -13.56 -0.83 5.48
N GLN A 201 -13.16 0.43 5.60
CA GLN A 201 -13.20 1.36 4.48
C GLN A 201 -12.05 1.16 3.48
N SER A 202 -12.34 1.41 2.22
CA SER A 202 -11.33 1.37 1.15
C SER A 202 -10.18 2.34 1.45
N SER A 203 -8.94 1.90 1.15
CA SER A 203 -7.71 2.67 1.38
C SER A 203 -7.33 2.88 2.84
N ASP A 204 -8.04 2.27 3.80
CA ASP A 204 -7.69 2.35 5.22
C ASP A 204 -6.67 1.31 5.63
N LEU A 205 -5.76 1.72 6.52
CA LEU A 205 -4.91 0.84 7.30
C LEU A 205 -5.55 0.62 8.66
N ILE A 206 -5.98 -0.61 8.92
CA ILE A 206 -6.58 -1.03 10.19
C ILE A 206 -5.53 -1.82 10.97
N VAL A 207 -5.19 -1.39 12.16
CA VAL A 207 -4.24 -2.10 13.03
C VAL A 207 -4.98 -2.75 14.18
N VAL A 208 -4.91 -4.08 14.26
CA VAL A 208 -5.46 -4.87 15.37
C VAL A 208 -4.35 -5.24 16.32
N ALA A 209 -4.37 -4.71 17.54
CA ALA A 209 -3.29 -4.89 18.49
C ALA A 209 -3.76 -5.48 19.83
N GLY A 210 -2.86 -6.17 20.52
CA GLY A 210 -3.11 -6.78 21.81
C GLY A 210 -1.92 -7.58 22.30
N ARG A 211 -1.93 -7.94 23.57
CA ARG A 211 -0.91 -8.85 24.15
C ARG A 211 -1.06 -10.28 23.56
N PRO A 212 -0.04 -11.14 23.65
CA PRO A 212 -0.17 -12.55 23.31
C PRO A 212 -1.39 -13.18 23.99
N SER A 213 -2.00 -14.16 23.35
CA SER A 213 -3.17 -14.90 23.83
C SER A 213 -4.50 -14.10 23.96
N MET A 214 -4.53 -12.81 23.62
CA MET A 214 -5.77 -12.00 23.61
C MET A 214 -6.71 -12.34 22.45
N GLY A 215 -6.27 -13.10 21.44
CA GLY A 215 -7.10 -13.54 20.33
C GLY A 215 -7.01 -12.66 19.06
N LYS A 216 -5.94 -11.87 18.89
CA LYS A 216 -5.77 -11.00 17.70
C LYS A 216 -5.96 -11.75 16.38
N SER A 217 -5.21 -12.84 16.19
CA SER A 217 -5.33 -13.68 14.99
C SER A 217 -6.72 -14.30 14.85
N ALA A 218 -7.35 -14.70 15.97
CA ALA A 218 -8.71 -15.25 15.94
C ALA A 218 -9.74 -14.19 15.49
N PHE A 219 -9.58 -12.93 15.92
CA PHE A 219 -10.43 -11.82 15.50
C PHE A 219 -10.28 -11.54 13.99
N ALA A 220 -9.05 -11.40 13.51
CA ALA A 220 -8.78 -11.14 12.11
C ALA A 220 -9.18 -12.31 11.19
N ILE A 221 -8.92 -13.57 11.61
CA ILE A 221 -9.35 -14.77 10.89
C ILE A 221 -10.88 -14.87 10.86
N GLY A 222 -11.56 -14.54 11.98
CA GLY A 222 -13.02 -14.51 12.03
C GLY A 222 -13.63 -13.53 11.02
N ILE A 223 -13.04 -12.34 10.89
CA ILE A 223 -13.43 -11.37 9.85
C ILE A 223 -13.15 -11.95 8.46
N ALA A 224 -11.95 -12.49 8.22
CA ALA A 224 -11.58 -13.09 6.94
C ALA A 224 -12.54 -14.23 6.55
N GLU A 225 -12.91 -15.08 7.51
CA GLU A 225 -13.89 -16.15 7.31
C GLU A 225 -15.27 -15.58 6.94
N TYR A 226 -15.76 -14.58 7.69
CA TYR A 226 -17.05 -13.94 7.39
C TYR A 226 -17.06 -13.34 5.99
N VAL A 227 -16.07 -12.52 5.67
CA VAL A 227 -15.93 -11.85 4.37
C VAL A 227 -15.85 -12.86 3.22
N GLY A 228 -15.03 -13.90 3.35
CA GLY A 228 -14.85 -14.89 2.29
C GLY A 228 -16.00 -15.90 2.19
N VAL A 229 -16.53 -16.40 3.31
CA VAL A 229 -17.52 -17.47 3.30
C VAL A 229 -18.95 -16.95 3.18
N VAL A 230 -19.28 -15.86 3.91
CA VAL A 230 -20.64 -15.32 3.96
C VAL A 230 -20.86 -14.31 2.84
N GLU A 231 -19.98 -13.32 2.76
CA GLU A 231 -20.10 -12.24 1.78
C GLU A 231 -19.57 -12.61 0.39
N LYS A 232 -18.83 -13.72 0.27
CA LYS A 232 -18.20 -14.18 -0.98
C LYS A 232 -17.28 -13.13 -1.62
N ILE A 233 -16.69 -12.28 -0.80
CA ILE A 233 -15.75 -11.24 -1.23
C ILE A 233 -14.34 -11.81 -1.27
N PRO A 234 -13.59 -11.65 -2.39
CA PRO A 234 -12.20 -12.14 -2.49
C PRO A 234 -11.26 -11.38 -1.56
N ILE A 235 -10.49 -12.13 -0.75
CA ILE A 235 -9.54 -11.58 0.20
C ILE A 235 -8.18 -12.29 0.12
N ALA A 236 -7.11 -11.57 0.50
CA ALA A 236 -5.79 -12.15 0.67
C ALA A 236 -5.40 -12.16 2.15
N LEU A 237 -4.87 -13.29 2.62
CA LEU A 237 -4.41 -13.49 3.99
C LEU A 237 -2.94 -13.88 3.97
N PHE A 238 -2.09 -12.98 4.48
CA PHE A 238 -0.65 -13.20 4.64
C PHE A 238 -0.38 -13.60 6.08
N SER A 239 0.06 -14.85 6.27
CA SER A 239 0.34 -15.42 7.59
C SER A 239 1.84 -15.63 7.75
N LEU A 240 2.48 -14.82 8.61
CA LEU A 240 3.91 -14.90 8.84
C LEU A 240 4.28 -15.74 10.08
N GLU A 241 3.28 -16.04 10.92
CA GLU A 241 3.46 -16.83 12.15
C GLU A 241 2.99 -18.27 11.99
N MET A 242 1.92 -18.50 11.26
CA MET A 242 1.29 -19.80 11.12
C MET A 242 1.37 -20.32 9.69
N SER A 243 1.61 -21.62 9.51
CA SER A 243 1.51 -22.22 8.19
C SER A 243 0.05 -22.22 7.68
N LYS A 244 -0.12 -22.29 6.36
CA LYS A 244 -1.46 -22.35 5.71
C LYS A 244 -2.31 -23.50 6.22
N GLU A 245 -1.69 -24.66 6.51
CA GLU A 245 -2.40 -25.83 7.06
C GLU A 245 -2.95 -25.54 8.46
N GLN A 246 -2.13 -24.93 9.34
CA GLN A 246 -2.55 -24.54 10.70
C GLN A 246 -3.69 -23.52 10.64
N LEU A 247 -3.62 -22.61 9.70
CA LEU A 247 -4.61 -21.56 9.50
C LEU A 247 -5.94 -22.13 9.03
N VAL A 248 -5.91 -23.00 8.00
CA VAL A 248 -7.08 -23.70 7.49
C VAL A 248 -7.68 -24.61 8.57
N GLN A 249 -6.85 -25.33 9.33
CA GLN A 249 -7.32 -26.14 10.45
C GLN A 249 -8.05 -25.29 11.51
N ARG A 250 -7.53 -24.11 11.83
CA ARG A 250 -8.19 -23.17 12.75
C ARG A 250 -9.52 -22.67 12.21
N MET A 251 -9.58 -22.29 10.94
CA MET A 251 -10.83 -21.89 10.28
C MET A 251 -11.86 -23.01 10.26
N LEU A 252 -11.42 -24.25 9.96
CA LEU A 252 -12.29 -25.43 10.00
C LEU A 252 -12.89 -25.65 11.40
N CYS A 253 -12.07 -25.62 12.44
CA CYS A 253 -12.52 -25.78 13.83
C CYS A 253 -13.51 -24.70 14.23
N ALA A 254 -13.21 -23.43 13.89
CA ALA A 254 -14.06 -22.28 14.19
C ALA A 254 -15.39 -22.36 13.46
N HIS A 255 -15.39 -22.68 12.16
CA HIS A 255 -16.61 -22.78 11.35
C HIS A 255 -17.47 -23.98 11.73
N ALA A 256 -16.85 -25.14 11.95
CA ALA A 256 -17.54 -26.37 12.38
C ALA A 256 -18.00 -26.33 13.85
N ARG A 257 -17.51 -25.36 14.65
CA ARG A 257 -17.68 -25.32 16.12
C ARG A 257 -17.24 -26.64 16.76
N VAL A 258 -16.06 -27.12 16.36
CA VAL A 258 -15.42 -28.33 16.89
C VAL A 258 -14.18 -27.90 17.68
N ASP A 259 -13.98 -28.51 18.84
CA ASP A 259 -12.86 -28.20 19.72
C ASP A 259 -11.51 -28.43 18.99
N ALA A 260 -10.74 -27.35 18.85
CA ALA A 260 -9.46 -27.34 18.18
C ALA A 260 -8.43 -28.25 18.87
N HIS A 261 -8.53 -28.44 20.20
CA HIS A 261 -7.67 -29.36 20.94
C HIS A 261 -7.98 -30.82 20.55
N LYS A 262 -9.26 -31.18 20.41
CA LYS A 262 -9.67 -32.54 19.97
C LYS A 262 -9.19 -32.85 18.55
N VAL A 263 -9.28 -31.86 17.65
CA VAL A 263 -8.77 -32.01 16.27
C VAL A 263 -7.26 -32.23 16.28
N ARG A 264 -6.51 -31.45 17.05
CA ARG A 264 -5.05 -31.55 17.15
C ARG A 264 -4.58 -32.86 17.77
N THR A 265 -5.31 -33.38 18.73
CA THR A 265 -4.95 -34.62 19.44
C THR A 265 -5.53 -35.89 18.80
N GLY A 266 -6.41 -35.74 17.79
CA GLY A 266 -7.07 -36.87 17.10
C GLY A 266 -8.24 -37.49 17.89
N TYR A 267 -8.62 -36.93 19.05
CA TYR A 267 -9.74 -37.43 19.86
C TYR A 267 -11.09 -36.84 19.43
N LEU A 268 -11.43 -37.05 18.16
CA LEU A 268 -12.71 -36.59 17.58
C LEU A 268 -13.83 -37.54 17.87
N ALA A 269 -15.00 -37.02 18.20
CA ALA A 269 -16.23 -37.84 18.23
C ALA A 269 -16.70 -38.11 16.80
N THR A 270 -17.40 -39.24 16.60
CA THR A 270 -17.96 -39.56 15.29
C THR A 270 -18.92 -38.49 14.77
N SER A 271 -19.60 -37.79 15.66
CA SER A 271 -20.49 -36.66 15.35
C SER A 271 -19.76 -35.39 14.88
N ASP A 272 -18.44 -35.25 15.11
CA ASP A 272 -17.67 -34.07 14.68
C ASP A 272 -17.32 -34.12 13.19
N TRP A 273 -17.16 -35.31 12.62
CA TRP A 273 -16.80 -35.51 11.21
C TRP A 273 -17.78 -34.90 10.21
N PRO A 274 -19.10 -35.09 10.31
CA PRO A 274 -20.06 -34.44 9.41
C PRO A 274 -19.98 -32.90 9.49
N ARG A 275 -19.75 -32.35 10.69
CA ARG A 275 -19.62 -30.91 10.89
C ARG A 275 -18.35 -30.33 10.24
N LEU A 276 -17.23 -31.05 10.40
CA LEU A 276 -15.95 -30.67 9.76
C LEU A 276 -16.05 -30.79 8.23
N THR A 277 -16.70 -31.84 7.71
CA THR A 277 -16.89 -32.03 6.26
C THR A 277 -17.77 -30.93 5.66
N ALA A 278 -18.87 -30.57 6.35
CA ALA A 278 -19.73 -29.47 5.91
C ALA A 278 -19.00 -28.13 5.93
N ALA A 279 -18.17 -27.89 6.96
CA ALA A 279 -17.33 -26.69 7.05
C ALA A 279 -16.28 -26.66 5.93
N ALA A 280 -15.65 -27.80 5.63
CA ALA A 280 -14.68 -27.92 4.54
C ALA A 280 -15.31 -27.58 3.18
N GLY A 281 -16.53 -28.05 2.92
CA GLY A 281 -17.27 -27.71 1.71
C GLY A 281 -17.45 -26.20 1.54
N LYS A 282 -17.93 -25.51 2.60
CA LYS A 282 -18.14 -24.05 2.55
C LYS A 282 -16.84 -23.26 2.40
N LEU A 283 -15.79 -23.67 3.13
CA LEU A 283 -14.49 -23.00 3.08
C LEU A 283 -13.78 -23.20 1.73
N SER A 284 -13.95 -24.36 1.09
CA SER A 284 -13.36 -24.64 -0.23
C SER A 284 -13.93 -23.76 -1.35
N GLU A 285 -15.16 -23.27 -1.20
CA GLU A 285 -15.81 -22.38 -2.14
C GLU A 285 -15.53 -20.88 -1.84
N ALA A 286 -14.89 -20.58 -0.72
CA ALA A 286 -14.61 -19.23 -0.32
C ALA A 286 -13.42 -18.66 -1.11
N PRO A 287 -13.50 -17.44 -1.66
CA PRO A 287 -12.41 -16.81 -2.40
C PRO A 287 -11.35 -16.23 -1.45
N ILE A 288 -10.75 -17.07 -0.61
CA ILE A 288 -9.71 -16.71 0.36
C ILE A 288 -8.36 -17.22 -0.16
N PHE A 289 -7.45 -16.30 -0.44
CA PHE A 289 -6.10 -16.58 -0.92
C PHE A 289 -5.13 -16.48 0.26
N ILE A 290 -4.41 -17.57 0.55
CA ILE A 290 -3.50 -17.67 1.70
C ILE A 290 -2.06 -17.72 1.20
N ASP A 291 -1.21 -16.86 1.77
CA ASP A 291 0.23 -16.85 1.60
C ASP A 291 0.89 -17.00 2.98
N ASP A 292 1.69 -18.03 3.18
CA ASP A 292 2.38 -18.33 4.43
C ASP A 292 3.91 -18.20 4.32
N THR A 293 4.37 -17.38 3.38
CA THR A 293 5.81 -17.11 3.23
C THR A 293 6.36 -16.41 4.47
N PRO A 294 7.31 -17.02 5.18
CA PRO A 294 7.86 -16.44 6.40
C PRO A 294 8.73 -15.22 6.07
N ALA A 295 8.70 -14.22 6.95
CA ALA A 295 9.55 -13.03 6.89
C ALA A 295 9.53 -12.32 5.52
N ILE A 296 8.35 -12.27 4.88
CA ILE A 296 8.15 -11.58 3.60
C ILE A 296 8.59 -10.11 3.70
N SER A 297 9.28 -9.61 2.68
CA SER A 297 9.61 -8.20 2.58
C SER A 297 8.40 -7.37 2.19
N VAL A 298 8.45 -6.05 2.49
CA VAL A 298 7.40 -5.11 2.09
C VAL A 298 7.21 -5.12 0.56
N MET A 299 8.31 -5.22 -0.20
CA MET A 299 8.28 -5.22 -1.67
C MET A 299 7.61 -6.47 -2.22
N GLU A 300 7.96 -7.65 -1.70
CA GLU A 300 7.33 -8.92 -2.09
C GLU A 300 5.84 -8.93 -1.78
N LEU A 301 5.46 -8.46 -0.58
CA LEU A 301 4.04 -8.36 -0.19
C LEU A 301 3.27 -7.47 -1.18
N ARG A 302 3.82 -6.29 -1.53
CA ARG A 302 3.21 -5.39 -2.53
C ARG A 302 3.08 -6.06 -3.89
N ALA A 303 4.13 -6.73 -4.37
CA ALA A 303 4.12 -7.43 -5.67
C ALA A 303 3.04 -8.52 -5.71
N ARG A 304 2.95 -9.35 -4.66
CA ARG A 304 1.95 -10.42 -4.55
C ARG A 304 0.53 -9.85 -4.42
N ALA A 305 0.35 -8.82 -3.60
CA ALA A 305 -0.95 -8.16 -3.42
C ALA A 305 -1.46 -7.54 -4.73
N ARG A 306 -0.59 -6.87 -5.51
CA ARG A 306 -0.91 -6.36 -6.85
C ARG A 306 -1.34 -7.46 -7.80
N ARG A 307 -0.61 -8.58 -7.81
CA ARG A 307 -0.94 -9.75 -8.63
C ARG A 307 -2.30 -10.32 -8.27
N LEU A 308 -2.57 -10.52 -6.97
CA LEU A 308 -3.87 -10.99 -6.48
C LEU A 308 -4.98 -9.99 -6.81
N LYS A 309 -4.73 -8.68 -6.69
CA LYS A 309 -5.69 -7.66 -7.08
C LYS A 309 -6.00 -7.70 -8.57
N ALA A 310 -4.99 -7.84 -9.43
CA ALA A 310 -5.17 -7.87 -10.88
C ALA A 310 -5.89 -9.14 -11.38
N HIS A 311 -5.59 -10.32 -10.78
CA HIS A 311 -6.14 -11.60 -11.25
C HIS A 311 -7.45 -12.00 -10.57
N HIS A 312 -7.64 -11.63 -9.32
CA HIS A 312 -8.77 -12.10 -8.49
C HIS A 312 -9.59 -10.95 -7.91
N ASP A 313 -9.23 -9.70 -8.21
CA ASP A 313 -9.89 -8.49 -7.72
C ASP A 313 -10.16 -8.50 -6.20
N ILE A 314 -9.14 -8.92 -5.42
CA ILE A 314 -9.24 -8.94 -3.95
C ILE A 314 -9.72 -7.59 -3.43
N LYS A 315 -10.55 -7.61 -2.40
CA LYS A 315 -11.15 -6.43 -1.78
C LYS A 315 -10.63 -6.13 -0.38
N MET A 316 -9.80 -7.00 0.18
CA MET A 316 -9.21 -6.84 1.50
C MET A 316 -7.90 -7.62 1.61
N ILE A 317 -6.98 -7.12 2.40
CA ILE A 317 -5.77 -7.82 2.82
C ILE A 317 -5.76 -7.95 4.34
N VAL A 318 -5.40 -9.14 4.83
CA VAL A 318 -5.12 -9.41 6.25
C VAL A 318 -3.68 -9.85 6.38
N LEU A 319 -2.94 -9.26 7.32
CA LEU A 319 -1.53 -9.55 7.61
C LEU A 319 -1.35 -9.96 9.08
N ASP A 320 -0.91 -11.19 9.34
CA ASP A 320 -0.63 -11.73 10.67
C ASP A 320 0.84 -12.16 10.78
N TYR A 321 1.72 -11.40 11.43
CA TYR A 321 1.65 -10.05 11.99
C TYR A 321 2.86 -9.21 11.51
N MET A 322 2.67 -7.90 11.51
CA MET A 322 3.59 -6.96 10.85
C MET A 322 5.03 -6.97 11.40
N GLN A 323 5.23 -7.32 12.68
CA GLN A 323 6.58 -7.39 13.28
C GLN A 323 7.41 -8.59 12.77
N LEU A 324 6.88 -9.52 12.01
CA LEU A 324 7.64 -10.58 11.35
C LEU A 324 8.09 -10.22 9.93
N MET A 325 7.62 -9.10 9.40
CA MET A 325 8.07 -8.61 8.10
C MET A 325 9.52 -8.13 8.16
N ARG A 326 10.17 -8.15 7.00
CA ARG A 326 11.48 -7.52 6.78
C ARG A 326 11.30 -6.14 6.14
N GLY A 327 12.05 -5.15 6.65
CA GLY A 327 12.18 -3.85 6.01
C GLY A 327 12.96 -3.93 4.69
N SER A 328 12.93 -2.86 3.90
CA SER A 328 13.61 -2.77 2.58
C SER A 328 15.13 -2.61 2.66
N ALA A 329 15.66 -2.21 3.81
CA ALA A 329 17.10 -2.05 4.05
C ALA A 329 17.48 -2.63 5.42
N ARG A 330 18.77 -3.01 5.60
CA ARG A 330 19.32 -3.31 6.93
C ARG A 330 19.32 -2.02 7.77
N MET A 331 18.23 -1.80 8.51
CA MET A 331 18.15 -0.68 9.44
C MET A 331 18.75 -1.11 10.78
N GLU A 332 19.54 -0.23 11.38
CA GLU A 332 20.17 -0.47 12.69
C GLU A 332 19.16 -0.47 13.85
N ASN A 333 17.95 0.10 13.61
CA ASN A 333 16.94 0.26 14.65
C ASN A 333 15.59 -0.36 14.21
N ARG A 334 15.13 -1.35 14.99
CA ARG A 334 13.84 -2.05 14.79
C ARG A 334 12.65 -1.09 14.73
N GLN A 335 12.67 -0.01 15.47
CA GLN A 335 11.61 0.99 15.48
C GLN A 335 11.47 1.69 14.11
N GLN A 336 12.59 1.99 13.46
CA GLN A 336 12.59 2.60 12.12
C GLN A 336 12.07 1.62 11.08
N GLU A 337 12.44 0.34 11.17
CA GLU A 337 11.98 -0.72 10.31
C GLU A 337 10.44 -0.89 10.37
N ILE A 338 9.88 -0.94 11.57
CA ILE A 338 8.43 -1.03 11.77
C ILE A 338 7.72 0.24 11.25
N SER A 339 8.34 1.41 11.41
CA SER A 339 7.81 2.67 10.87
C SER A 339 7.77 2.68 9.34
N GLU A 340 8.78 2.11 8.68
CA GLU A 340 8.80 1.94 7.22
C GLU A 340 7.71 0.96 6.78
N ILE A 341 7.59 -0.19 7.45
CA ILE A 341 6.56 -1.20 7.18
C ILE A 341 5.16 -0.57 7.29
N SER A 342 4.88 0.15 8.36
CA SER A 342 3.59 0.82 8.59
C SER A 342 3.23 1.78 7.45
N ARG A 343 4.15 2.69 7.10
CA ARG A 343 3.95 3.63 5.98
C ARG A 343 3.72 2.92 4.65
N SER A 344 4.46 1.84 4.42
CA SER A 344 4.34 1.05 3.19
C SER A 344 3.01 0.30 3.11
N LEU A 345 2.50 -0.24 4.22
CA LEU A 345 1.17 -0.86 4.28
C LEU A 345 0.06 0.16 4.04
N LYS A 346 0.18 1.39 4.60
CA LYS A 346 -0.75 2.48 4.29
C LYS A 346 -0.69 2.89 2.83
N ALA A 347 0.50 2.99 2.25
CA ALA A 347 0.67 3.27 0.83
C ALA A 347 0.04 2.17 -0.03
N LEU A 348 0.20 0.89 0.33
CA LEU A 348 -0.41 -0.25 -0.35
C LEU A 348 -1.95 -0.19 -0.32
N ALA A 349 -2.54 0.11 0.84
CA ALA A 349 -4.00 0.26 0.97
C ALA A 349 -4.54 1.35 0.04
N ARG A 350 -3.86 2.49 -0.05
CA ARG A 350 -4.21 3.59 -0.95
C ARG A 350 -4.03 3.23 -2.42
N GLU A 351 -2.94 2.56 -2.76
CA GLU A 351 -2.62 2.15 -4.13
C GLU A 351 -3.64 1.17 -4.71
N LEU A 352 -4.01 0.15 -3.92
CA LEU A 352 -4.96 -0.88 -4.35
C LEU A 352 -6.42 -0.49 -4.13
N HIS A 353 -6.68 0.64 -3.45
CA HIS A 353 -8.03 1.09 -3.04
C HIS A 353 -8.81 0.01 -2.28
N ILE A 354 -8.15 -0.68 -1.34
CA ILE A 354 -8.75 -1.70 -0.47
C ILE A 354 -8.29 -1.53 0.98
N PRO A 355 -9.08 -1.97 1.99
CA PRO A 355 -8.62 -2.03 3.37
C PRO A 355 -7.46 -3.03 3.53
N VAL A 356 -6.48 -2.63 4.33
CA VAL A 356 -5.39 -3.49 4.80
C VAL A 356 -5.49 -3.61 6.31
N MET A 357 -5.77 -4.81 6.81
CA MET A 357 -5.77 -5.13 8.23
C MET A 357 -4.44 -5.76 8.62
N ALA A 358 -3.71 -5.12 9.51
CA ALA A 358 -2.43 -5.63 10.01
C ALA A 358 -2.51 -5.91 11.52
N ILE A 359 -2.08 -7.11 11.92
CA ILE A 359 -1.97 -7.46 13.33
C ILE A 359 -0.68 -6.91 13.89
N SER A 360 -0.74 -6.38 15.12
CA SER A 360 0.42 -5.85 15.85
C SER A 360 0.45 -6.37 17.28
N GLN A 361 1.63 -6.57 17.83
CA GLN A 361 1.81 -6.91 19.23
C GLN A 361 2.06 -5.64 20.06
N LEU A 362 1.42 -5.55 21.23
CA LEU A 362 1.62 -4.45 22.18
C LEU A 362 2.85 -4.68 23.04
N SER A 363 3.42 -3.58 23.53
CA SER A 363 4.53 -3.60 24.48
C SER A 363 4.13 -4.28 25.81
N ARG A 364 5.14 -4.74 26.58
CA ARG A 364 4.91 -5.36 27.88
C ARG A 364 4.44 -4.38 28.96
N ALA A 365 4.47 -3.09 28.69
CA ALA A 365 4.02 -2.05 29.61
C ALA A 365 2.54 -2.19 30.02
N VAL A 366 1.70 -2.80 29.17
CA VAL A 366 0.31 -3.14 29.51
C VAL A 366 0.23 -4.03 30.74
N GLU A 367 1.14 -5.01 30.92
CA GLU A 367 1.13 -5.98 32.02
C GLU A 367 1.51 -5.37 33.37
N SER A 368 2.19 -4.22 33.36
CA SER A 368 2.56 -3.50 34.59
C SER A 368 1.46 -2.61 35.15
N ARG A 369 0.36 -2.41 34.42
CA ARG A 369 -0.80 -1.64 34.88
C ARG A 369 -1.72 -2.51 35.73
N THR A 370 -2.39 -1.88 36.67
CA THR A 370 -3.37 -2.58 37.57
C THR A 370 -4.61 -3.05 36.84
N ASP A 371 -5.03 -2.32 35.79
CA ASP A 371 -6.22 -2.62 34.99
C ASP A 371 -5.92 -3.45 33.73
N HIS A 372 -4.64 -3.66 33.42
CA HIS A 372 -4.16 -4.34 32.21
C HIS A 372 -4.82 -3.83 30.91
N ARG A 373 -5.44 -2.63 30.95
CA ARG A 373 -6.16 -2.05 29.83
C ARG A 373 -5.20 -1.49 28.78
N PRO A 374 -5.27 -1.97 27.53
CA PRO A 374 -4.37 -1.49 26.49
C PRO A 374 -4.73 -0.06 26.07
N GLN A 375 -3.72 0.72 25.71
CA GLN A 375 -3.81 2.11 25.24
C GLN A 375 -3.00 2.31 23.96
N LEU A 376 -3.26 3.38 23.21
CA LEU A 376 -2.51 3.72 22.00
C LEU A 376 -1.00 3.84 22.26
N SER A 377 -0.63 4.37 23.44
CA SER A 377 0.79 4.49 23.85
C SER A 377 1.51 3.15 23.98
N ASP A 378 0.81 2.02 24.03
CA ASP A 378 1.41 0.68 24.12
C ASP A 378 1.90 0.16 22.76
N LEU A 379 1.53 0.85 21.67
CA LEU A 379 2.14 0.71 20.34
C LEU A 379 3.54 1.37 20.26
N ARG A 380 4.13 1.77 21.39
CA ARG A 380 5.29 2.67 21.56
C ARG A 380 6.60 2.24 20.88
N GLU A 381 6.80 0.99 20.55
CA GLU A 381 7.93 0.60 19.70
C GLU A 381 7.75 1.09 18.25
N SER A 382 6.60 1.75 17.96
CA SER A 382 6.17 2.17 16.63
C SER A 382 5.21 3.35 16.71
N GLY A 383 5.65 4.50 17.21
CA GLY A 383 4.85 5.75 17.19
C GLY A 383 4.32 6.08 15.78
N ALA A 384 4.99 5.58 14.74
CA ALA A 384 4.55 5.68 13.37
C ALA A 384 3.26 4.88 13.10
N ILE A 385 3.07 3.68 13.69
CA ILE A 385 1.84 2.89 13.50
C ILE A 385 0.63 3.71 13.94
N GLU A 386 0.74 4.38 15.10
CA GLU A 386 -0.34 5.23 15.59
C GLU A 386 -0.65 6.37 14.62
N GLN A 387 0.35 6.97 13.98
CA GLN A 387 0.16 8.07 13.03
C GLN A 387 -0.41 7.58 11.70
N ASP A 388 0.13 6.50 11.15
CA ASP A 388 -0.18 5.98 9.82
C ASP A 388 -1.54 5.28 9.76
N ALA A 389 -1.92 4.54 10.82
CA ALA A 389 -3.18 3.82 10.88
C ALA A 389 -4.39 4.77 10.88
N ASP A 390 -5.42 4.43 10.11
CA ASP A 390 -6.70 5.12 10.10
C ASP A 390 -7.60 4.63 11.24
N VAL A 391 -7.55 3.33 11.52
CA VAL A 391 -8.26 2.68 12.61
C VAL A 391 -7.28 1.85 13.45
N VAL A 392 -7.32 2.02 14.76
CA VAL A 392 -6.57 1.19 15.72
C VAL A 392 -7.56 0.49 16.63
N VAL A 393 -7.49 -0.83 16.62
CA VAL A 393 -8.32 -1.73 17.41
C VAL A 393 -7.47 -2.43 18.45
N LEU A 394 -7.82 -2.32 19.72
CA LEU A 394 -7.13 -2.99 20.82
C LEU A 394 -8.04 -4.09 21.38
N ILE A 395 -7.48 -5.29 21.60
CA ILE A 395 -8.23 -6.43 22.14
C ILE A 395 -7.82 -6.67 23.58
N LEU A 396 -8.83 -6.73 24.47
CA LEU A 396 -8.70 -7.05 25.88
C LEU A 396 -9.64 -8.22 26.25
N ARG A 397 -9.09 -9.19 26.98
CA ARG A 397 -9.84 -10.24 27.64
C ARG A 397 -9.48 -10.23 29.11
N GLU A 398 -10.36 -9.61 29.91
CA GLU A 398 -10.13 -9.45 31.34
C GLU A 398 -10.04 -10.80 32.06
N GLU A 399 -10.82 -11.81 31.63
CA GLU A 399 -10.76 -13.18 32.16
C GLU A 399 -9.37 -13.82 32.14
N TYR A 400 -8.48 -13.32 31.27
CA TYR A 400 -7.11 -13.83 31.16
C TYR A 400 -6.24 -13.42 32.35
N TYR A 401 -6.49 -12.22 32.88
CA TYR A 401 -5.75 -11.66 34.03
C TYR A 401 -6.46 -11.94 35.35
N ASN A 402 -7.77 -11.70 35.41
CA ASN A 402 -8.60 -11.83 36.60
C ASN A 402 -9.87 -12.64 36.28
N PRO A 403 -9.80 -13.98 36.25
CA PRO A 403 -10.94 -14.81 35.91
C PRO A 403 -12.04 -14.71 36.98
N THR A 404 -13.23 -14.32 36.57
CA THR A 404 -14.43 -14.29 37.41
C THR A 404 -15.60 -14.96 36.66
N PRO A 405 -16.63 -15.48 37.35
CA PRO A 405 -17.81 -16.05 36.67
C PRO A 405 -18.48 -15.07 35.71
N ASP A 406 -18.45 -13.77 36.02
CA ASP A 406 -19.18 -12.73 35.27
C ASP A 406 -18.40 -12.28 34.00
N ASN A 407 -17.10 -12.48 33.94
CA ASN A 407 -16.28 -12.07 32.78
C ASN A 407 -15.84 -13.25 31.90
N GLN A 408 -16.27 -14.46 32.21
CA GLN A 408 -15.91 -15.65 31.46
C GLN A 408 -16.41 -15.54 30.01
N GLY A 409 -15.48 -15.74 29.07
CA GLY A 409 -15.75 -15.63 27.63
C GLY A 409 -16.02 -14.20 27.13
N ARG A 410 -15.96 -13.17 27.98
CA ARG A 410 -16.11 -11.78 27.52
C ARG A 410 -14.80 -11.23 26.97
N ALA A 411 -14.93 -10.58 25.84
CA ALA A 411 -13.82 -9.86 25.21
C ALA A 411 -14.27 -8.44 24.88
N GLU A 412 -13.39 -7.48 25.09
CA GLU A 412 -13.59 -6.10 24.71
C GLU A 412 -12.71 -5.77 23.51
N VAL A 413 -13.34 -5.28 22.45
CA VAL A 413 -12.71 -4.76 21.24
C VAL A 413 -12.79 -3.25 21.27
N ILE A 414 -11.67 -2.59 21.53
CA ILE A 414 -11.59 -1.16 21.77
C ILE A 414 -11.15 -0.48 20.47
N ILE A 415 -12.01 0.33 19.87
CA ILE A 415 -11.64 1.24 18.78
C ILE A 415 -10.97 2.45 19.43
N ALA A 416 -9.64 2.38 19.54
CA ALA A 416 -8.83 3.38 20.24
C ALA A 416 -8.53 4.61 19.37
N LYS A 417 -8.52 4.42 18.05
CA LYS A 417 -8.38 5.48 17.04
C LYS A 417 -9.27 5.18 15.85
N GLN A 418 -9.93 6.20 15.34
CA GLN A 418 -10.65 6.16 14.06
C GLN A 418 -10.65 7.58 13.45
N ARG A 419 -10.17 7.71 12.20
CA ARG A 419 -10.10 9.03 11.54
C ARG A 419 -11.47 9.54 11.13
N ASN A 420 -12.33 8.66 10.66
CA ASN A 420 -13.61 9.02 10.05
C ASN A 420 -14.81 8.43 10.81
N GLY A 421 -14.73 8.33 12.16
CA GLY A 421 -15.82 7.79 12.94
C GLY A 421 -15.57 7.88 14.45
N PRO A 422 -16.51 7.41 15.27
CA PRO A 422 -16.41 7.46 16.74
C PRO A 422 -15.43 6.41 17.27
N VAL A 423 -14.70 6.76 18.30
CA VAL A 423 -13.96 5.82 19.15
C VAL A 423 -14.90 5.20 20.20
N GLY A 424 -14.49 4.09 20.79
CA GLY A 424 -15.26 3.43 21.83
C GLY A 424 -14.97 1.94 21.90
N SER A 425 -15.75 1.20 22.67
CA SER A 425 -15.56 -0.25 22.78
C SER A 425 -16.80 -1.02 22.32
N VAL A 426 -16.56 -2.25 21.90
CA VAL A 426 -17.55 -3.25 21.51
C VAL A 426 -17.28 -4.50 22.32
N SER A 427 -18.32 -5.06 22.92
CA SER A 427 -18.22 -6.32 23.65
C SER A 427 -18.54 -7.48 22.73
N LEU A 428 -17.67 -8.51 22.74
CA LEU A 428 -17.87 -9.76 22.02
C LEU A 428 -17.74 -10.96 22.99
N THR A 429 -18.23 -12.10 22.55
CA THR A 429 -18.01 -13.38 23.24
C THR A 429 -16.84 -14.09 22.59
N PHE A 430 -15.86 -14.51 23.38
CA PHE A 430 -14.74 -15.35 22.92
C PHE A 430 -14.93 -16.80 23.39
N ILE A 431 -15.06 -17.71 22.46
CA ILE A 431 -15.21 -19.15 22.69
C ILE A 431 -13.85 -19.81 22.56
N LYS A 432 -13.27 -20.21 23.70
CA LYS A 432 -11.90 -20.74 23.78
C LYS A 432 -11.74 -22.04 22.99
N GLU A 433 -12.72 -22.91 23.07
CA GLU A 433 -12.72 -24.24 22.44
C GLU A 433 -12.58 -24.16 20.92
N TYR A 434 -13.22 -23.12 20.32
CA TYR A 434 -13.22 -22.91 18.87
C TYR A 434 -12.25 -21.81 18.44
N THR A 435 -11.64 -21.12 19.41
CA THR A 435 -10.79 -19.96 19.18
C THR A 435 -11.49 -18.90 18.31
N ARG A 436 -12.76 -18.59 18.63
CA ARG A 436 -13.64 -17.77 17.81
C ARG A 436 -14.30 -16.64 18.63
N PHE A 437 -14.41 -15.46 18.01
CA PHE A 437 -15.25 -14.36 18.52
C PHE A 437 -16.66 -14.48 17.93
N GLU A 438 -17.67 -14.17 18.73
CA GLU A 438 -19.07 -14.09 18.31
C GLU A 438 -19.73 -12.82 18.87
N ASN A 439 -20.77 -12.35 18.19
CA ASN A 439 -21.60 -11.27 18.68
C ASN A 439 -22.29 -11.70 19.97
N ILE A 440 -22.46 -10.77 20.92
CA ILE A 440 -23.25 -11.03 22.12
C ILE A 440 -24.72 -11.15 21.71
N ALA A 441 -25.40 -12.20 22.18
CA ALA A 441 -26.81 -12.35 21.94
C ALA A 441 -27.57 -11.16 22.60
N ARG A 442 -28.30 -10.39 21.80
CA ARG A 442 -29.23 -9.39 22.30
C ARG A 442 -30.48 -10.15 22.75
N MET A 443 -30.81 -10.09 24.04
CA MET A 443 -32.15 -10.47 24.47
C MET A 443 -33.12 -9.44 23.88
N GLU A 444 -33.97 -9.89 22.97
CA GLU A 444 -35.12 -9.11 22.49
C GLU A 444 -36.11 -8.82 23.59
#